data_5066db77f723eed777528af2c8f6baf6
#
_entry.id   5066db77f723eed777528af2c8f6baf6
#
_cell.length_a   1.000
_cell.length_b   1.000
_cell.length_c   1.000
_cell.angle_alpha   90.00
_cell.angle_beta   90.00
_cell.angle_gamma   90.00
#
_symmetry.space_group_name_H-M   'P 1'
#
loop_
_entity.id
_entity.type
_entity.pdbx_description
1 polymer ?
#
loop_
_entity_poly.entity_id
_entity_poly.type
_entity_poly.pdbx_seq_one_letter_code
_entity_poly.pdbx_strand_id
1 'polypeptide(L)'
;MPNATYSIQRYTPALRDTWDAFVSASRNGTFLLQRGFMDYHADRFTDHSLLFFRDEKLIALLPAEEREGMLTSHGGLTYGGFIFGADGTAVSTLKCFEALKKYLQEETQIHTLRYCPPPAFYTSYPSEEDRYALFRIGGKLTALKLTSVIPLGGPLPMNQLRKRKVKACERAGLRLVSDTDFAAFWAVLEDNLQARHDVRPVHSLEEIQLLHERFPNNIHLHRMTDAEGSTHGGCVVFETQTTAHIQYIASTPYGREHGALDGLFARLIQEVYAHKQWLDFGVSVEQGGAILNEGLVMQKEGFGARAMNYETWETVVNEKGERRKEKGEIAVRTVIKEKGEPTPNRVQSSLLELPRCEGGKDREAGLKEKGEKEKGEIAVRTVRKEKGERRNSRADRNK
;
A
#
# COMPACT_ATOMS: atom_id res chain seq x y z
N MET A 1 38.94 -10.53 9.81
CA MET A 1 38.03 -11.61 9.37
C MET A 1 38.20 -11.73 7.88
N PRO A 2 38.27 -12.95 7.28
CA PRO A 2 38.30 -13.08 5.83
C PRO A 2 37.09 -12.33 5.24
N ASN A 3 37.30 -11.69 4.09
CA ASN A 3 36.25 -10.95 3.42
C ASN A 3 35.16 -11.95 2.98
N ALA A 4 34.00 -11.93 3.63
CA ALA A 4 32.85 -12.74 3.22
C ALA A 4 32.42 -12.37 1.80
N THR A 5 32.16 -13.37 0.97
CA THR A 5 31.71 -13.19 -0.40
C THR A 5 30.19 -13.02 -0.41
N TYR A 6 29.72 -11.95 -1.08
CA TYR A 6 28.28 -11.73 -1.31
C TYR A 6 27.96 -12.02 -2.77
N SER A 7 26.96 -12.86 -3.01
CA SER A 7 26.48 -13.20 -4.35
C SER A 7 24.96 -13.06 -4.45
N ILE A 8 24.49 -12.85 -5.67
CA ILE A 8 23.07 -12.68 -5.99
C ILE A 8 22.67 -13.78 -6.96
N GLN A 9 21.51 -14.38 -6.72
CA GLN A 9 20.88 -15.31 -7.64
C GLN A 9 19.47 -14.80 -7.97
N ARG A 10 19.11 -14.80 -9.25
CA ARG A 10 17.76 -14.50 -9.66
C ARG A 10 16.82 -15.64 -9.27
N TYR A 11 15.62 -15.32 -8.81
CA TYR A 11 14.60 -16.30 -8.51
C TYR A 11 14.21 -17.09 -9.77
N THR A 12 13.98 -18.37 -9.56
CA THR A 12 13.34 -19.25 -10.54
C THR A 12 12.28 -20.11 -9.84
N PRO A 13 11.27 -20.67 -10.54
CA PRO A 13 10.24 -21.50 -9.92
C PRO A 13 10.79 -22.71 -9.12
N ALA A 14 11.97 -23.22 -9.46
CA ALA A 14 12.63 -24.29 -8.71
C ALA A 14 13.06 -23.88 -7.29
N LEU A 15 13.13 -22.57 -7.01
CA LEU A 15 13.51 -22.03 -5.70
C LEU A 15 12.31 -21.66 -4.83
N ARG A 16 11.09 -21.99 -5.24
CA ARG A 16 9.86 -21.62 -4.55
C ARG A 16 9.85 -22.04 -3.08
N ASP A 17 10.13 -23.29 -2.81
CA ASP A 17 10.10 -23.81 -1.45
C ASP A 17 11.17 -23.15 -0.57
N THR A 18 12.35 -22.90 -1.13
CA THR A 18 13.44 -22.16 -0.44
C THR A 18 13.01 -20.72 -0.14
N TRP A 19 12.38 -20.05 -1.09
CA TRP A 19 11.84 -18.70 -0.93
C TRP A 19 10.77 -18.64 0.17
N ASP A 20 9.74 -19.46 0.09
CA ASP A 20 8.60 -19.45 1.00
C ASP A 20 9.01 -19.87 2.43
N ALA A 21 9.95 -20.82 2.56
CA ALA A 21 10.54 -21.20 3.85
C ALA A 21 11.32 -20.02 4.48
N PHE A 22 12.12 -19.30 3.69
CA PHE A 22 12.84 -18.13 4.17
C PHE A 22 11.90 -17.00 4.60
N VAL A 23 10.88 -16.67 3.79
CA VAL A 23 9.85 -15.69 4.15
C VAL A 23 9.19 -16.03 5.48
N SER A 24 8.80 -17.29 5.66
CA SER A 24 8.11 -17.77 6.88
C SER A 24 8.98 -17.68 8.13
N ALA A 25 10.31 -17.88 8.01
CA ALA A 25 11.27 -17.81 9.11
C ALA A 25 11.84 -16.40 9.34
N SER A 26 11.51 -15.43 8.49
CA SER A 26 12.10 -14.09 8.53
C SER A 26 11.47 -13.21 9.61
N ARG A 27 12.16 -12.13 9.98
CA ARG A 27 11.64 -11.17 10.98
C ARG A 27 10.67 -10.13 10.41
N ASN A 28 10.68 -9.93 9.10
CA ASN A 28 9.90 -8.90 8.41
C ASN A 28 9.15 -9.42 7.17
N GLY A 29 9.14 -10.72 6.94
CA GLY A 29 8.34 -11.35 5.90
C GLY A 29 6.87 -11.50 6.32
N THR A 30 5.98 -11.44 5.34
CA THR A 30 4.56 -11.71 5.51
C THR A 30 4.08 -12.62 4.39
N PHE A 31 2.88 -13.19 4.51
CA PHE A 31 2.33 -14.08 3.49
C PHE A 31 2.18 -13.40 2.11
N LEU A 32 2.05 -12.06 2.06
CA LEU A 32 2.04 -11.31 0.80
C LEU A 32 3.33 -11.47 0.00
N LEU A 33 4.44 -11.81 0.66
CA LEU A 33 5.76 -11.97 0.05
C LEU A 33 6.09 -13.44 -0.25
N GLN A 34 5.18 -14.37 0.03
CA GLN A 34 5.28 -15.76 -0.41
C GLN A 34 4.88 -15.90 -1.88
N ARG A 35 5.47 -16.85 -2.57
CA ARG A 35 5.24 -17.06 -4.01
C ARG A 35 3.78 -17.43 -4.32
N GLY A 36 3.10 -18.10 -3.41
CA GLY A 36 1.68 -18.39 -3.54
C GLY A 36 0.81 -17.13 -3.68
N PHE A 37 1.20 -16.02 -3.01
CA PHE A 37 0.53 -14.72 -3.15
C PHE A 37 1.11 -13.91 -4.32
N MET A 38 2.43 -13.81 -4.47
CA MET A 38 3.06 -13.03 -5.52
C MET A 38 2.70 -13.53 -6.92
N ASP A 39 2.63 -14.84 -7.10
CA ASP A 39 2.42 -15.46 -8.41
C ASP A 39 0.95 -15.47 -8.88
N TYR A 40 -0.05 -15.08 -8.06
CA TYR A 40 -1.45 -15.08 -8.51
C TYR A 40 -1.70 -14.10 -9.67
N HIS A 41 -0.87 -13.10 -9.79
CA HIS A 41 -0.96 -12.04 -10.82
C HIS A 41 0.36 -11.86 -11.60
N ALA A 42 1.13 -12.94 -11.73
CA ALA A 42 2.42 -12.96 -12.44
C ALA A 42 2.33 -12.51 -13.90
N ASP A 43 1.15 -12.63 -14.52
CA ASP A 43 0.86 -12.14 -15.87
C ASP A 43 0.95 -10.60 -16.00
N ARG A 44 0.90 -9.88 -14.89
CA ARG A 44 0.91 -8.40 -14.84
C ARG A 44 2.30 -7.81 -14.62
N PHE A 45 3.27 -8.61 -14.19
CA PHE A 45 4.59 -8.17 -13.74
C PHE A 45 5.72 -9.02 -14.31
N THR A 46 6.82 -8.39 -14.67
CA THR A 46 8.06 -9.09 -15.02
C THR A 46 8.86 -9.32 -13.75
N ASP A 47 8.81 -10.54 -13.23
CA ASP A 47 9.53 -10.92 -12.01
C ASP A 47 11.04 -10.71 -12.14
N HIS A 48 11.62 -9.99 -11.21
CA HIS A 48 13.05 -9.79 -11.04
C HIS A 48 13.47 -10.01 -9.58
N SER A 49 12.79 -10.92 -8.90
CA SER A 49 13.08 -11.25 -7.50
C SER A 49 14.47 -11.87 -7.34
N LEU A 50 15.14 -11.52 -6.25
CA LEU A 50 16.54 -11.84 -6.02
C LEU A 50 16.75 -12.54 -4.66
N LEU A 51 17.66 -13.51 -4.65
CA LEU A 51 18.17 -14.17 -3.45
C LEU A 51 19.61 -13.70 -3.19
N PHE A 52 19.91 -13.36 -1.95
CA PHE A 52 21.23 -12.85 -1.53
C PHE A 52 21.92 -13.85 -0.63
N PHE A 53 23.13 -14.23 -0.98
CA PHE A 53 23.94 -15.19 -0.24
C PHE A 53 25.18 -14.52 0.34
N ARG A 54 25.60 -15.01 1.50
CA ARG A 54 26.91 -14.74 2.11
C ARG A 54 27.60 -16.08 2.35
N ASP A 55 28.69 -16.32 1.65
CA ASP A 55 29.45 -17.57 1.74
C ASP A 55 28.52 -18.80 1.60
N GLU A 56 27.72 -18.85 0.54
CA GLU A 56 26.71 -19.88 0.22
C GLU A 56 25.47 -19.91 1.12
N LYS A 57 25.45 -19.18 2.26
CA LYS A 57 24.27 -19.08 3.12
C LYS A 57 23.32 -18.03 2.57
N LEU A 58 22.06 -18.43 2.35
CA LEU A 58 20.97 -17.48 2.05
C LEU A 58 20.74 -16.57 3.26
N ILE A 59 20.84 -15.25 3.08
CA ILE A 59 20.73 -14.24 4.14
C ILE A 59 19.62 -13.22 3.94
N ALA A 60 19.20 -13.01 2.69
CA ALA A 60 18.12 -12.09 2.38
C ALA A 60 17.45 -12.44 1.06
N LEU A 61 16.19 -12.00 0.91
CA LEU A 61 15.43 -12.00 -0.33
C LEU A 61 15.04 -10.57 -0.68
N LEU A 62 14.90 -10.29 -1.99
CA LEU A 62 14.30 -9.05 -2.48
C LEU A 62 13.20 -9.43 -3.48
N PRO A 63 11.91 -9.39 -3.07
CA PRO A 63 10.81 -9.46 -4.01
C PRO A 63 10.87 -8.23 -4.91
N ALA A 64 10.92 -8.44 -6.22
CA ALA A 64 11.07 -7.34 -7.16
C ALA A 64 10.41 -7.63 -8.51
N GLU A 65 9.99 -6.56 -9.18
CA GLU A 65 9.62 -6.55 -10.58
C GLU A 65 10.49 -5.56 -11.36
N GLU A 66 10.61 -5.82 -12.66
CA GLU A 66 11.30 -4.95 -13.59
C GLU A 66 10.31 -4.34 -14.59
N ARG A 67 10.39 -3.02 -14.77
CA ARG A 67 9.62 -2.33 -15.79
C ARG A 67 10.34 -1.06 -16.25
N GLU A 68 10.54 -0.93 -17.56
CA GLU A 68 11.08 0.29 -18.20
C GLU A 68 12.40 0.79 -17.57
N GLY A 69 13.30 -0.15 -17.23
CA GLY A 69 14.59 0.16 -16.63
C GLY A 69 14.52 0.56 -15.14
N MET A 70 13.40 0.30 -14.49
CA MET A 70 13.22 0.46 -13.05
C MET A 70 13.03 -0.90 -12.39
N LEU A 71 13.76 -1.14 -11.30
CA LEU A 71 13.50 -2.24 -10.39
C LEU A 71 12.62 -1.72 -9.24
N THR A 72 11.43 -2.29 -9.09
CA THR A 72 10.54 -1.97 -7.96
C THR A 72 10.52 -3.13 -6.99
N SER A 73 10.69 -2.84 -5.69
CA SER A 73 10.51 -3.85 -4.64
C SER A 73 9.04 -4.18 -4.46
N HIS A 74 8.50 -4.79 -5.39
CA HIS A 74 7.27 -5.36 -5.85
C HIS A 74 6.08 -4.41 -6.04
N GLY A 75 5.85 -4.02 -7.32
CA GLY A 75 4.82 -3.07 -7.73
C GLY A 75 3.37 -3.51 -7.53
N GLY A 76 3.08 -4.80 -7.42
CA GLY A 76 1.73 -5.34 -7.21
C GLY A 76 1.34 -5.51 -5.73
N LEU A 77 2.24 -5.22 -4.79
CA LEU A 77 2.04 -5.41 -3.37
C LEU A 77 1.92 -4.08 -2.61
N THR A 78 1.38 -4.16 -1.39
CA THR A 78 1.28 -3.00 -0.49
C THR A 78 2.66 -2.49 -0.07
N TYR A 79 3.62 -3.40 0.10
CA TYR A 79 5.03 -3.18 0.43
C TYR A 79 5.87 -4.35 -0.09
N GLY A 80 7.18 -4.15 -0.13
CA GLY A 80 8.17 -5.16 -0.50
C GLY A 80 9.45 -4.93 0.29
N GLY A 81 10.56 -4.67 -0.43
CA GLY A 81 11.86 -4.46 0.19
C GLY A 81 12.57 -5.74 0.59
N PHE A 82 13.74 -5.61 1.19
CA PHE A 82 14.51 -6.76 1.64
C PHE A 82 13.78 -7.52 2.75
N ILE A 83 13.75 -8.83 2.61
CA ILE A 83 13.30 -9.76 3.64
C ILE A 83 14.58 -10.33 4.29
N PHE A 84 14.72 -10.14 5.61
CA PHE A 84 15.89 -10.59 6.37
C PHE A 84 15.54 -11.69 7.36
N GLY A 85 16.43 -12.68 7.48
CA GLY A 85 16.38 -13.64 8.57
C GLY A 85 16.56 -12.97 9.95
N ALA A 86 16.34 -13.73 11.02
CA ALA A 86 16.49 -13.25 12.39
C ALA A 86 17.91 -12.73 12.71
N ASP A 87 18.92 -13.26 12.00
CA ASP A 87 20.33 -12.91 12.14
C ASP A 87 20.78 -11.73 11.25
N GLY A 88 19.86 -11.10 10.52
CA GLY A 88 20.14 -9.92 9.72
C GLY A 88 20.63 -8.74 10.58
N THR A 89 21.70 -8.09 10.15
CA THR A 89 22.34 -6.97 10.85
C THR A 89 22.48 -5.76 9.94
N ALA A 90 22.66 -4.56 10.50
CA ALA A 90 22.90 -3.35 9.73
C ALA A 90 24.10 -3.49 8.76
N VAL A 91 25.16 -4.19 9.19
CA VAL A 91 26.34 -4.44 8.34
C VAL A 91 25.98 -5.35 7.16
N SER A 92 25.27 -6.47 7.39
CA SER A 92 24.84 -7.37 6.31
C SER A 92 23.86 -6.69 5.36
N THR A 93 22.97 -5.86 5.88
CA THR A 93 22.03 -5.06 5.07
C THR A 93 22.79 -4.10 4.14
N LEU A 94 23.74 -3.33 4.66
CA LEU A 94 24.58 -2.46 3.82
C LEU A 94 25.29 -3.24 2.72
N LYS A 95 25.81 -4.42 3.03
CA LYS A 95 26.48 -5.29 2.04
C LYS A 95 25.52 -5.83 0.98
N CYS A 96 24.27 -6.14 1.36
CA CYS A 96 23.25 -6.51 0.39
C CYS A 96 22.93 -5.34 -0.58
N PHE A 97 22.83 -4.11 -0.08
CA PHE A 97 22.61 -2.93 -0.93
C PHE A 97 23.83 -2.61 -1.83
N GLU A 98 25.06 -2.79 -1.32
CA GLU A 98 26.27 -2.67 -2.14
C GLU A 98 26.28 -3.72 -3.27
N ALA A 99 25.98 -4.98 -2.95
CA ALA A 99 25.90 -6.07 -3.92
C ALA A 99 24.78 -5.82 -4.95
N LEU A 100 23.60 -5.38 -4.49
CA LEU A 100 22.47 -5.03 -5.36
C LEU A 100 22.85 -3.93 -6.35
N LYS A 101 23.46 -2.83 -5.86
CA LYS A 101 23.89 -1.73 -6.71
C LYS A 101 24.87 -2.19 -7.79
N LYS A 102 25.86 -3.01 -7.40
CA LYS A 102 26.84 -3.58 -8.32
C LYS A 102 26.17 -4.45 -9.39
N TYR A 103 25.30 -5.37 -8.97
CA TYR A 103 24.53 -6.23 -9.87
C TYR A 103 23.72 -5.42 -10.88
N LEU A 104 22.97 -4.40 -10.42
CA LEU A 104 22.16 -3.57 -11.30
C LEU A 104 23.01 -2.77 -12.29
N GLN A 105 24.22 -2.35 -11.93
CA GLN A 105 25.15 -1.61 -12.79
C GLN A 105 25.84 -2.47 -13.85
N GLU A 106 26.21 -3.69 -13.48
CA GLU A 106 27.08 -4.56 -14.27
C GLU A 106 26.30 -5.58 -15.13
N GLU A 107 25.17 -6.09 -14.60
CA GLU A 107 24.47 -7.25 -15.18
C GLU A 107 23.10 -6.90 -15.76
N THR A 108 22.61 -5.64 -15.62
CA THR A 108 21.26 -5.25 -16.07
C THR A 108 21.26 -3.92 -16.83
N GLN A 109 20.10 -3.59 -17.42
CA GLN A 109 19.82 -2.27 -18.00
C GLN A 109 19.02 -1.38 -17.03
N ILE A 110 18.86 -1.79 -15.78
CA ILE A 110 18.11 -1.06 -14.76
C ILE A 110 18.94 0.14 -14.32
N HIS A 111 18.30 1.30 -14.30
CA HIS A 111 18.94 2.56 -13.89
C HIS A 111 18.35 3.16 -12.61
N THR A 112 17.15 2.72 -12.20
CA THR A 112 16.47 3.24 -11.00
C THR A 112 15.99 2.09 -10.12
N LEU A 113 16.23 2.19 -8.84
CA LEU A 113 15.62 1.35 -7.80
C LEU A 113 14.51 2.14 -7.13
N ARG A 114 13.27 1.59 -7.15
CA ARG A 114 12.15 2.01 -6.33
C ARG A 114 11.95 1.01 -5.21
N TYR A 115 11.98 1.48 -3.98
CA TYR A 115 11.98 0.63 -2.80
C TYR A 115 10.86 1.03 -1.83
N CYS A 116 10.01 0.07 -1.48
CA CYS A 116 8.84 0.25 -0.62
C CYS A 116 8.98 -0.63 0.62
N PRO A 117 9.69 -0.22 1.67
CA PRO A 117 9.94 -1.06 2.85
C PRO A 117 8.65 -1.43 3.56
N PRO A 118 8.58 -2.62 4.19
CA PRO A 118 7.47 -2.93 5.08
C PRO A 118 7.48 -1.95 6.25
N PRO A 119 6.31 -1.38 6.62
CA PRO A 119 6.19 -0.59 7.83
C PRO A 119 6.56 -1.38 9.09
N ALA A 120 7.07 -0.69 10.12
CA ALA A 120 7.53 -1.31 11.36
C ALA A 120 6.47 -2.17 12.07
N PHE A 121 5.20 -1.86 11.91
CA PHE A 121 4.11 -2.63 12.53
C PHE A 121 3.85 -4.01 11.89
N TYR A 122 4.50 -4.33 10.76
CA TYR A 122 4.50 -5.69 10.18
C TYR A 122 5.70 -6.53 10.61
N THR A 123 6.67 -5.96 11.32
CA THR A 123 7.89 -6.67 11.70
C THR A 123 7.80 -7.24 13.11
N SER A 124 8.36 -8.42 13.34
CA SER A 124 8.35 -9.08 14.65
C SER A 124 9.18 -8.33 15.70
N TYR A 125 10.21 -7.62 15.25
CA TYR A 125 11.04 -6.69 16.03
C TYR A 125 11.66 -5.64 15.09
N PRO A 126 12.34 -4.59 15.61
CA PRO A 126 12.90 -3.50 14.81
C PRO A 126 13.68 -4.00 13.59
N SER A 127 13.38 -3.46 12.42
CA SER A 127 13.95 -3.89 11.12
C SER A 127 13.96 -2.70 10.15
N GLU A 128 14.74 -1.65 10.49
CA GLU A 128 14.81 -0.41 9.70
C GLU A 128 16.23 -0.14 9.14
N GLU A 129 17.08 -1.15 9.10
CA GLU A 129 18.45 -1.05 8.58
C GLU A 129 18.46 -0.71 7.08
N ASP A 130 17.44 -1.09 6.37
CA ASP A 130 17.24 -0.78 4.94
C ASP A 130 17.04 0.72 4.71
N ARG A 131 16.34 1.44 5.60
CA ARG A 131 16.18 2.90 5.51
C ARG A 131 17.51 3.62 5.66
N TYR A 132 18.36 3.15 6.59
CA TYR A 132 19.72 3.65 6.72
C TYR A 132 20.57 3.34 5.48
N ALA A 133 20.44 2.15 4.92
CA ALA A 133 21.15 1.76 3.70
C ALA A 133 20.71 2.61 2.50
N LEU A 134 19.40 2.85 2.34
CA LEU A 134 18.86 3.73 1.30
C LEU A 134 19.42 5.16 1.43
N PHE A 135 19.43 5.71 2.64
CA PHE A 135 20.06 7.02 2.90
C PHE A 135 21.54 7.04 2.44
N ARG A 136 22.30 5.97 2.77
CA ARG A 136 23.73 5.85 2.43
C ARG A 136 24.00 5.79 0.93
N ILE A 137 23.09 5.21 0.13
CA ILE A 137 23.23 5.13 -1.33
C ILE A 137 22.59 6.30 -2.09
N GLY A 138 22.13 7.34 -1.37
CA GLY A 138 21.54 8.53 -1.95
C GLY A 138 20.05 8.39 -2.30
N GLY A 139 19.35 7.46 -1.65
CA GLY A 139 17.90 7.30 -1.80
C GLY A 139 17.14 8.55 -1.37
N LYS A 140 16.09 8.87 -2.11
CA LYS A 140 15.17 9.97 -1.84
C LYS A 140 13.80 9.41 -1.49
N LEU A 141 13.17 9.92 -0.45
CA LEU A 141 11.77 9.64 -0.13
C LEU A 141 10.89 10.35 -1.16
N THR A 142 10.20 9.60 -2.01
CA THR A 142 9.40 10.13 -3.12
C THR A 142 7.90 10.06 -2.86
N ALA A 143 7.46 9.18 -1.95
CA ALA A 143 6.07 9.16 -1.49
C ALA A 143 5.99 8.72 -0.03
N LEU A 144 5.07 9.37 0.70
CA LEU A 144 4.74 9.02 2.08
C LEU A 144 3.22 8.86 2.18
N LYS A 145 2.77 7.66 2.52
CA LYS A 145 1.33 7.37 2.60
C LYS A 145 0.95 7.14 4.05
N LEU A 146 0.19 8.08 4.61
CA LEU A 146 -0.31 7.98 5.98
C LEU A 146 -1.37 6.88 6.07
N THR A 147 -1.14 5.93 6.97
CA THR A 147 -2.11 4.94 7.43
C THR A 147 -2.53 5.23 8.88
N SER A 148 -3.58 4.56 9.34
CA SER A 148 -4.10 4.70 10.71
C SER A 148 -4.08 3.34 11.40
N VAL A 149 -3.29 3.21 12.47
CA VAL A 149 -3.10 1.95 13.21
C VAL A 149 -3.54 2.06 14.66
N ILE A 150 -4.02 0.94 15.23
CA ILE A 150 -4.34 0.80 16.64
C ILE A 150 -3.34 -0.16 17.28
N PRO A 151 -2.62 0.24 18.34
CA PRO A 151 -1.84 -0.69 19.17
C PRO A 151 -2.81 -1.51 20.05
N LEU A 152 -2.98 -2.79 19.76
CA LEU A 152 -3.99 -3.64 20.42
C LEU A 152 -3.60 -4.03 21.85
N GLY A 153 -2.31 -3.98 22.20
CA GLY A 153 -1.83 -4.18 23.57
C GLY A 153 -2.19 -3.05 24.56
N GLY A 154 -2.76 -1.95 24.08
CA GLY A 154 -3.16 -0.79 24.88
C GLY A 154 -3.86 0.26 24.01
N PRO A 155 -5.04 -0.08 23.45
CA PRO A 155 -5.71 0.80 22.50
C PRO A 155 -6.19 2.09 23.18
N LEU A 156 -6.07 3.20 22.47
CA LEU A 156 -6.72 4.44 22.89
C LEU A 156 -8.25 4.28 22.86
N PRO A 157 -8.99 4.95 23.75
CA PRO A 157 -10.43 4.78 23.81
C PRO A 157 -11.11 5.35 22.56
N MET A 158 -12.15 4.66 22.10
CA MET A 158 -13.04 5.20 21.07
C MET A 158 -13.69 6.51 21.51
N ASN A 159 -13.88 7.43 20.58
CA ASN A 159 -14.59 8.67 20.84
C ASN A 159 -16.11 8.43 21.06
N GLN A 160 -16.81 9.46 21.55
CA GLN A 160 -18.23 9.36 21.90
C GLN A 160 -19.13 9.05 20.70
N LEU A 161 -18.75 9.51 19.49
CA LEU A 161 -19.50 9.23 18.26
C LEU A 161 -19.46 7.73 17.96
N ARG A 162 -18.26 7.12 17.95
CA ARG A 162 -18.10 5.68 17.69
C ARG A 162 -18.84 4.86 18.74
N LYS A 163 -18.70 5.18 20.03
CA LYS A 163 -19.45 4.51 21.12
C LYS A 163 -20.97 4.56 20.93
N ARG A 164 -21.52 5.71 20.48
CA ARG A 164 -22.95 5.82 20.19
C ARG A 164 -23.38 4.97 19.00
N LYS A 165 -22.55 4.92 17.96
CA LYS A 165 -22.80 4.09 16.76
C LYS A 165 -22.72 2.60 17.07
N VAL A 166 -21.78 2.16 17.90
CA VAL A 166 -21.71 0.76 18.40
C VAL A 166 -23.03 0.38 19.09
N LYS A 167 -23.53 1.23 20.02
CA LYS A 167 -24.82 1.00 20.67
C LYS A 167 -26.01 1.01 19.67
N ALA A 168 -25.91 1.77 18.58
CA ALA A 168 -26.96 1.74 17.54
C ALA A 168 -26.94 0.40 16.78
N CYS A 169 -25.74 -0.12 16.50
CA CYS A 169 -25.55 -1.43 15.87
C CYS A 169 -26.14 -2.56 16.75
N GLU A 170 -25.89 -2.52 18.05
CA GLU A 170 -26.44 -3.49 19.01
C GLU A 170 -27.97 -3.43 19.04
N ARG A 171 -28.54 -2.22 19.10
CA ARG A 171 -30.02 -2.04 19.10
C ARG A 171 -30.67 -2.49 17.79
N ALA A 172 -29.96 -2.38 16.67
CA ALA A 172 -30.43 -2.89 15.37
C ALA A 172 -30.34 -4.42 15.26
N GLY A 173 -29.81 -5.11 16.27
CA GLY A 173 -29.67 -6.56 16.28
C GLY A 173 -28.61 -7.10 15.32
N LEU A 174 -27.74 -6.23 14.78
CA LEU A 174 -26.68 -6.65 13.87
C LEU A 174 -25.63 -7.48 14.60
N ARG A 175 -25.23 -8.60 13.98
CA ARG A 175 -24.29 -9.58 14.57
C ARG A 175 -23.06 -9.75 13.69
N LEU A 176 -21.91 -9.92 14.32
CA LEU A 176 -20.68 -10.31 13.64
C LEU A 176 -20.73 -11.78 13.25
N VAL A 177 -20.48 -12.04 11.97
CA VAL A 177 -20.29 -13.38 11.40
C VAL A 177 -18.92 -13.38 10.71
N SER A 178 -18.12 -14.41 11.01
CA SER A 178 -16.85 -14.68 10.33
C SER A 178 -17.04 -15.97 9.53
N ASP A 179 -17.05 -15.85 8.21
CA ASP A 179 -17.31 -16.94 7.28
C ASP A 179 -16.55 -16.77 5.95
N THR A 180 -16.96 -17.49 4.92
CA THR A 180 -16.34 -17.48 3.59
C THR A 180 -17.31 -17.05 2.48
N ASP A 181 -18.44 -16.42 2.85
CA ASP A 181 -19.40 -15.93 1.88
C ASP A 181 -18.92 -14.58 1.27
N PHE A 182 -17.79 -14.68 0.56
CA PHE A 182 -17.22 -13.52 -0.14
C PHE A 182 -18.20 -12.93 -1.14
N ALA A 183 -19.07 -13.74 -1.76
CA ALA A 183 -20.02 -13.26 -2.76
C ALA A 183 -21.01 -12.25 -2.18
N ALA A 184 -21.59 -12.53 -1.01
CA ALA A 184 -22.50 -11.61 -0.33
C ALA A 184 -21.81 -10.30 0.06
N PHE A 185 -20.55 -10.33 0.48
CA PHE A 185 -19.78 -9.13 0.80
C PHE A 185 -19.35 -8.37 -0.45
N TRP A 186 -18.93 -9.08 -1.52
CA TRP A 186 -18.48 -8.46 -2.77
C TRP A 186 -19.59 -7.66 -3.45
N ALA A 187 -20.82 -8.16 -3.42
CA ALA A 187 -21.99 -7.40 -3.91
C ALA A 187 -22.12 -6.03 -3.21
N VAL A 188 -21.97 -6.00 -1.87
CA VAL A 188 -22.00 -4.74 -1.11
C VAL A 188 -20.80 -3.85 -1.44
N LEU A 189 -19.61 -4.44 -1.65
CA LEU A 189 -18.38 -3.72 -1.98
C LEU A 189 -18.46 -3.09 -3.38
N GLU A 190 -18.92 -3.82 -4.38
CA GLU A 190 -19.08 -3.36 -5.76
C GLU A 190 -20.12 -2.25 -5.84
N ASP A 191 -21.29 -2.40 -5.19
CA ASP A 191 -22.32 -1.36 -5.11
C ASP A 191 -21.76 -0.06 -4.51
N ASN A 192 -20.94 -0.16 -3.45
CA ASN A 192 -20.32 1.02 -2.84
C ASN A 192 -19.32 1.71 -3.77
N LEU A 193 -18.50 0.95 -4.48
CA LEU A 193 -17.48 1.47 -5.37
C LEU A 193 -18.10 2.05 -6.64
N GLN A 194 -19.09 1.38 -7.21
CA GLN A 194 -19.82 1.86 -8.39
C GLN A 194 -20.56 3.17 -8.08
N ALA A 195 -21.27 3.23 -6.95
CA ALA A 195 -22.05 4.40 -6.56
C ALA A 195 -21.22 5.66 -6.28
N ARG A 196 -19.93 5.52 -5.91
CA ARG A 196 -19.10 6.64 -5.47
C ARG A 196 -18.01 7.04 -6.46
N HIS A 197 -17.45 6.09 -7.20
CA HIS A 197 -16.20 6.30 -7.92
C HIS A 197 -16.17 5.72 -9.34
N ASP A 198 -17.23 5.03 -9.77
CA ASP A 198 -17.28 4.29 -11.05
C ASP A 198 -16.06 3.35 -11.22
N VAL A 199 -15.71 2.63 -10.17
CA VAL A 199 -14.53 1.77 -10.11
C VAL A 199 -14.85 0.39 -9.54
N ARG A 200 -13.97 -0.58 -9.84
CA ARG A 200 -14.06 -1.95 -9.31
C ARG A 200 -13.01 -2.19 -8.22
N PRO A 201 -13.21 -3.19 -7.35
CA PRO A 201 -12.18 -3.65 -6.43
C PRO A 201 -10.89 -4.01 -7.18
N VAL A 202 -9.74 -3.92 -6.50
CA VAL A 202 -8.44 -4.31 -7.07
C VAL A 202 -8.40 -5.81 -7.39
N HIS A 203 -8.96 -6.63 -6.51
CA HIS A 203 -9.17 -8.06 -6.74
C HIS A 203 -10.59 -8.30 -7.26
N SER A 204 -10.78 -9.25 -8.17
CA SER A 204 -12.10 -9.79 -8.48
C SER A 204 -12.58 -10.72 -7.35
N LEU A 205 -13.86 -11.11 -7.40
CA LEU A 205 -14.38 -12.10 -6.45
C LEU A 205 -13.61 -13.43 -6.54
N GLU A 206 -13.32 -13.87 -7.76
CA GLU A 206 -12.57 -15.11 -8.00
C GLU A 206 -11.13 -15.02 -7.48
N GLU A 207 -10.49 -13.85 -7.67
CA GLU A 207 -9.14 -13.63 -7.16
C GLU A 207 -9.08 -13.66 -5.62
N ILE A 208 -10.01 -13.03 -4.93
CA ILE A 208 -10.00 -13.06 -3.45
C ILE A 208 -10.35 -14.42 -2.89
N GLN A 209 -11.24 -15.17 -3.54
CA GLN A 209 -11.55 -16.55 -3.17
C GLN A 209 -10.34 -17.46 -3.37
N LEU A 210 -9.65 -17.37 -4.52
CA LEU A 210 -8.40 -18.10 -4.77
C LEU A 210 -7.33 -17.77 -3.74
N LEU A 211 -7.17 -16.50 -3.38
CA LEU A 211 -6.20 -16.07 -2.38
C LEU A 211 -6.58 -16.59 -0.98
N HIS A 212 -7.86 -16.59 -0.62
CA HIS A 212 -8.33 -17.20 0.62
C HIS A 212 -8.07 -18.71 0.65
N GLU A 213 -8.32 -19.43 -0.45
CA GLU A 213 -8.02 -20.86 -0.54
C GLU A 213 -6.54 -21.17 -0.33
N ARG A 214 -5.65 -20.31 -0.89
CA ARG A 214 -4.19 -20.45 -0.70
C ARG A 214 -3.71 -20.06 0.70
N PHE A 215 -4.39 -19.08 1.32
CA PHE A 215 -4.01 -18.48 2.60
C PHE A 215 -5.20 -18.41 3.57
N PRO A 216 -5.82 -19.55 3.92
CA PRO A 216 -7.04 -19.58 4.75
C PRO A 216 -6.82 -19.07 6.17
N ASN A 217 -5.57 -19.12 6.67
CA ASN A 217 -5.19 -18.62 7.99
C ASN A 217 -4.79 -17.12 7.99
N ASN A 218 -4.80 -16.46 6.82
CA ASN A 218 -4.33 -15.10 6.68
C ASN A 218 -5.38 -14.16 6.06
N ILE A 219 -6.34 -14.67 5.31
CA ILE A 219 -7.36 -13.87 4.63
C ILE A 219 -8.72 -14.21 5.22
N HIS A 220 -9.29 -13.29 5.96
CA HIS A 220 -10.53 -13.49 6.71
C HIS A 220 -11.61 -12.53 6.27
N LEU A 221 -12.84 -13.03 6.15
CA LEU A 221 -14.02 -12.24 5.92
C LEU A 221 -14.80 -12.09 7.23
N HIS A 222 -15.17 -10.83 7.55
CA HIS A 222 -16.04 -10.50 8.67
C HIS A 222 -17.22 -9.68 8.17
N ARG A 223 -18.44 -10.13 8.46
CA ARG A 223 -19.69 -9.49 8.04
C ARG A 223 -20.54 -9.11 9.24
N MET A 224 -21.27 -8.02 9.12
CA MET A 224 -22.36 -7.64 10.03
C MET A 224 -23.68 -7.99 9.37
N THR A 225 -24.39 -8.93 9.94
CA THR A 225 -25.66 -9.43 9.39
C THR A 225 -26.82 -9.16 10.33
N ASP A 226 -28.03 -9.07 9.78
CA ASP A 226 -29.28 -9.12 10.55
C ASP A 226 -29.66 -10.56 10.93
N ALA A 227 -30.87 -10.73 11.49
CA ALA A 227 -31.40 -12.03 11.90
C ALA A 227 -31.70 -12.95 10.70
N GLU A 228 -32.00 -12.38 9.56
CA GLU A 228 -32.29 -13.03 8.27
C GLU A 228 -31.01 -13.43 7.52
N GLY A 229 -29.82 -13.01 8.00
CA GLY A 229 -28.51 -13.30 7.39
C GLY A 229 -28.10 -12.32 6.31
N SER A 230 -28.86 -11.23 6.08
CA SER A 230 -28.51 -10.21 5.08
C SER A 230 -27.28 -9.42 5.53
N THR A 231 -26.33 -9.19 4.61
CA THR A 231 -25.09 -8.45 4.89
C THR A 231 -25.34 -6.94 4.87
N HIS A 232 -25.08 -6.26 5.98
CA HIS A 232 -25.21 -4.80 6.10
C HIS A 232 -23.89 -4.05 6.19
N GLY A 233 -22.80 -4.75 6.37
CA GLY A 233 -21.45 -4.23 6.35
C GLY A 233 -20.44 -5.35 6.54
N GLY A 234 -19.17 -5.08 6.28
CA GLY A 234 -18.13 -6.06 6.46
C GLY A 234 -16.76 -5.55 6.08
N CYS A 235 -15.77 -6.39 6.28
CA CYS A 235 -14.40 -6.17 5.83
C CYS A 235 -13.71 -7.50 5.52
N VAL A 236 -12.72 -7.43 4.62
CA VAL A 236 -11.72 -8.47 4.45
C VAL A 236 -10.46 -8.05 5.19
N VAL A 237 -9.93 -8.93 6.00
CA VAL A 237 -8.72 -8.72 6.80
C VAL A 237 -7.60 -9.60 6.25
N PHE A 238 -6.43 -8.98 6.03
CA PHE A 238 -5.18 -9.67 5.77
C PHE A 238 -4.40 -9.78 7.09
N GLU A 239 -4.37 -10.98 7.64
CA GLU A 239 -3.75 -11.26 8.93
C GLU A 239 -2.30 -11.67 8.75
N THR A 240 -1.39 -10.95 9.38
CA THR A 240 0.03 -11.28 9.47
C THR A 240 0.40 -11.73 10.89
N GLN A 241 1.67 -12.02 11.14
CA GLN A 241 2.13 -12.37 12.47
C GLN A 241 1.81 -11.30 13.52
N THR A 242 2.01 -10.04 13.18
CA THR A 242 1.88 -8.89 14.11
C THR A 242 0.62 -8.09 13.90
N THR A 243 0.06 -8.06 12.69
CA THR A 243 -0.91 -7.06 12.25
C THR A 243 -2.14 -7.69 11.61
N ALA A 244 -3.32 -7.21 11.99
CA ALA A 244 -4.56 -7.38 11.25
C ALA A 244 -4.77 -6.16 10.33
N HIS A 245 -4.57 -6.32 9.02
CA HIS A 245 -4.75 -5.25 8.04
C HIS A 245 -6.12 -5.31 7.41
N ILE A 246 -6.86 -4.20 7.44
CA ILE A 246 -8.18 -4.08 6.81
C ILE A 246 -8.00 -3.77 5.33
N GLN A 247 -8.12 -4.81 4.51
CA GLN A 247 -7.91 -4.72 3.06
C GLN A 247 -9.10 -4.12 2.33
N TYR A 248 -10.32 -4.54 2.68
CA TYR A 248 -11.57 -4.06 2.10
C TYR A 248 -12.58 -3.74 3.18
N ILE A 249 -13.35 -2.68 2.97
CA ILE A 249 -14.44 -2.23 3.85
C ILE A 249 -15.63 -1.84 2.99
N ALA A 250 -16.81 -2.33 3.32
CA ALA A 250 -18.05 -1.90 2.68
C ALA A 250 -19.23 -1.92 3.64
N SER A 251 -20.26 -1.12 3.35
CA SER A 251 -21.49 -1.05 4.16
C SER A 251 -22.67 -0.60 3.32
N THR A 252 -23.81 -1.25 3.49
CA THR A 252 -25.08 -0.82 2.86
C THR A 252 -25.56 0.52 3.43
N PRO A 253 -26.52 1.22 2.81
CA PRO A 253 -27.17 2.39 3.40
C PRO A 253 -27.73 2.12 4.80
N TYR A 254 -28.43 1.00 4.98
CA TYR A 254 -28.93 0.56 6.28
C TYR A 254 -27.80 0.37 7.31
N GLY A 255 -26.72 -0.32 6.90
CA GLY A 255 -25.57 -0.53 7.77
C GLY A 255 -24.87 0.77 8.19
N ARG A 256 -24.79 1.77 7.31
CA ARG A 256 -24.26 3.11 7.64
C ARG A 256 -25.13 3.85 8.66
N GLU A 257 -26.44 3.81 8.47
CA GLU A 257 -27.39 4.42 9.40
C GLU A 257 -27.28 3.80 10.80
N HIS A 258 -27.24 2.47 10.86
CA HIS A 258 -27.28 1.71 12.10
C HIS A 258 -25.89 1.41 12.71
N GLY A 259 -24.79 1.90 12.10
CA GLY A 259 -23.44 1.76 12.66
C GLY A 259 -22.84 0.36 12.52
N ALA A 260 -23.16 -0.36 11.44
CA ALA A 260 -22.64 -1.72 11.21
C ALA A 260 -21.10 -1.78 11.27
N LEU A 261 -20.39 -0.86 10.60
CA LEU A 261 -18.92 -0.81 10.65
C LEU A 261 -18.39 -0.40 12.03
N ASP A 262 -19.12 0.41 12.78
CA ASP A 262 -18.72 0.76 14.15
C ASP A 262 -18.80 -0.44 15.07
N GLY A 263 -19.89 -1.23 14.98
CA GLY A 263 -20.04 -2.50 15.71
C GLY A 263 -19.01 -3.55 15.28
N LEU A 264 -18.74 -3.64 13.97
CA LEU A 264 -17.70 -4.51 13.42
C LEU A 264 -16.33 -4.21 14.04
N PHE A 265 -15.84 -2.99 13.88
CA PHE A 265 -14.49 -2.64 14.34
C PHE A 265 -14.36 -2.69 15.87
N ALA A 266 -15.42 -2.36 16.62
CA ALA A 266 -15.40 -2.55 18.06
C ALA A 266 -15.07 -4.01 18.45
N ARG A 267 -15.72 -4.99 17.81
CA ARG A 267 -15.49 -6.42 18.06
C ARG A 267 -14.16 -6.92 17.53
N LEU A 268 -13.75 -6.45 16.35
CA LEU A 268 -12.42 -6.81 15.80
C LEU A 268 -11.29 -6.34 16.73
N ILE A 269 -11.38 -5.12 17.27
CA ILE A 269 -10.38 -4.54 18.18
C ILE A 269 -10.38 -5.23 19.54
N GLN A 270 -11.57 -5.49 20.10
CA GLN A 270 -11.70 -5.93 21.50
C GLN A 270 -11.71 -7.44 21.67
N GLU A 271 -12.11 -8.18 20.64
CA GLU A 271 -12.34 -9.62 20.73
C GLU A 271 -11.49 -10.39 19.72
N VAL A 272 -11.75 -10.22 18.40
CA VAL A 272 -11.19 -11.10 17.36
C VAL A 272 -9.68 -10.97 17.24
N TYR A 273 -9.17 -9.72 17.14
CA TYR A 273 -7.74 -9.44 16.94
C TYR A 273 -7.05 -8.87 18.20
N ALA A 274 -7.68 -8.93 19.36
CA ALA A 274 -7.10 -8.44 20.62
C ALA A 274 -5.73 -9.09 20.97
N HIS A 275 -5.45 -10.26 20.39
CA HIS A 275 -4.19 -11.00 20.56
C HIS A 275 -3.06 -10.51 19.63
N LYS A 276 -3.35 -9.68 18.61
CA LYS A 276 -2.36 -9.07 17.71
C LYS A 276 -1.71 -7.84 18.34
N GLN A 277 -0.58 -7.43 17.80
CA GLN A 277 0.06 -6.19 18.22
C GLN A 277 -0.65 -4.96 17.62
N TRP A 278 -1.09 -5.07 16.36
CA TRP A 278 -1.61 -3.94 15.60
C TRP A 278 -2.87 -4.30 14.81
N LEU A 279 -3.77 -3.31 14.69
CA LEU A 279 -4.80 -3.28 13.66
C LEU A 279 -4.54 -2.08 12.76
N ASP A 280 -4.36 -2.32 11.46
CA ASP A 280 -4.12 -1.30 10.45
C ASP A 280 -5.36 -1.10 9.59
N PHE A 281 -5.91 0.11 9.61
CA PHE A 281 -7.05 0.50 8.76
C PHE A 281 -6.67 0.81 7.31
N GLY A 282 -5.40 0.73 6.95
CA GLY A 282 -4.90 1.14 5.64
C GLY A 282 -4.81 2.65 5.45
N VAL A 283 -4.30 3.04 4.28
CA VAL A 283 -3.98 4.44 3.96
C VAL A 283 -5.20 5.35 3.86
N SER A 284 -4.97 6.64 4.15
CA SER A 284 -5.99 7.69 4.11
C SER A 284 -5.49 8.91 3.30
N VAL A 285 -4.76 8.64 2.22
CA VAL A 285 -4.18 9.66 1.35
C VAL A 285 -4.40 9.31 -0.11
N GLU A 286 -4.36 10.35 -0.95
CA GLU A 286 -4.48 10.26 -2.40
C GLU A 286 -3.22 10.83 -3.07
N GLN A 287 -3.08 10.67 -4.39
CA GLN A 287 -1.99 11.20 -5.21
C GLN A 287 -0.59 10.92 -4.62
N GLY A 288 -0.34 9.67 -4.24
CA GLY A 288 0.98 9.26 -3.71
C GLY A 288 1.30 9.76 -2.30
N GLY A 289 0.36 10.37 -1.60
CA GLY A 289 0.53 10.95 -0.27
C GLY A 289 0.36 12.48 -0.23
N ALA A 290 0.18 13.13 -1.39
CA ALA A 290 0.10 14.58 -1.48
C ALA A 290 -1.21 15.15 -0.90
N ILE A 291 -2.30 14.38 -0.92
CA ILE A 291 -3.61 14.82 -0.42
C ILE A 291 -4.04 13.92 0.73
N LEU A 292 -4.33 14.52 1.89
CA LEU A 292 -4.90 13.83 3.05
C LEU A 292 -6.43 13.81 2.94
N ASN A 293 -7.03 12.62 3.07
CA ASN A 293 -8.46 12.49 3.25
C ASN A 293 -8.80 12.66 4.75
N GLU A 294 -9.03 13.90 5.17
CA GLU A 294 -9.26 14.27 6.57
C GLU A 294 -10.46 13.53 7.18
N GLY A 295 -11.57 13.41 6.42
CA GLY A 295 -12.76 12.72 6.89
C GLY A 295 -12.49 11.24 7.22
N LEU A 296 -11.69 10.58 6.38
CA LEU A 296 -11.30 9.18 6.58
C LEU A 296 -10.34 9.04 7.76
N VAL A 297 -9.37 9.95 7.92
CA VAL A 297 -8.47 9.97 9.08
C VAL A 297 -9.26 10.15 10.37
N MET A 298 -10.10 11.18 10.45
CA MET A 298 -10.95 11.45 11.62
C MET A 298 -11.85 10.26 11.99
N GLN A 299 -12.36 9.55 10.99
CA GLN A 299 -13.14 8.33 11.21
C GLN A 299 -12.31 7.25 11.89
N LYS A 300 -11.11 6.96 11.37
CA LYS A 300 -10.19 5.94 11.89
C LYS A 300 -9.64 6.32 13.27
N GLU A 301 -9.24 7.56 13.44
CA GLU A 301 -8.81 8.09 14.74
C GLU A 301 -9.91 8.04 15.81
N GLY A 302 -11.18 8.15 15.37
CA GLY A 302 -12.33 7.97 16.24
C GLY A 302 -12.41 6.61 16.93
N PHE A 303 -11.79 5.57 16.36
CA PHE A 303 -11.62 4.24 16.95
C PHE A 303 -10.40 4.14 17.89
N GLY A 304 -9.60 5.18 18.02
CA GLY A 304 -8.36 5.19 18.78
C GLY A 304 -7.10 4.99 17.95
N ALA A 305 -7.22 4.96 16.62
CA ALA A 305 -6.08 4.84 15.72
C ALA A 305 -5.17 6.08 15.74
N ARG A 306 -3.90 5.89 15.40
CA ARG A 306 -2.91 6.97 15.19
C ARG A 306 -2.11 6.70 13.92
N ALA A 307 -1.50 7.76 13.40
CA ALA A 307 -0.78 7.73 12.14
C ALA A 307 0.51 6.92 12.21
N MET A 308 0.73 6.09 11.20
CA MET A 308 2.01 5.55 10.77
C MET A 308 2.14 5.70 9.26
N ASN A 309 3.28 5.34 8.67
CA ASN A 309 3.53 5.62 7.26
C ASN A 309 3.95 4.38 6.49
N TYR A 310 3.52 4.34 5.22
CA TYR A 310 4.12 3.55 4.15
C TYR A 310 5.03 4.48 3.34
N GLU A 311 6.25 4.07 3.12
CA GLU A 311 7.29 4.86 2.46
C GLU A 311 7.53 4.35 1.03
N THR A 312 7.90 5.25 0.13
CA THR A 312 8.49 4.90 -1.17
C THR A 312 9.76 5.70 -1.35
N TRP A 313 10.85 4.99 -1.55
CA TRP A 313 12.17 5.54 -1.81
C TRP A 313 12.58 5.28 -3.25
N GLU A 314 13.31 6.22 -3.84
CA GLU A 314 13.92 6.03 -5.15
C GLU A 314 15.39 6.43 -5.13
N THR A 315 16.21 5.69 -5.87
CA THR A 315 17.62 6.01 -6.07
C THR A 315 18.05 5.63 -7.48
N VAL A 316 18.88 6.48 -8.07
CA VAL A 316 19.57 6.20 -9.33
C VAL A 316 20.70 5.26 -9.04
N VAL A 317 20.70 4.09 -9.66
CA VAL A 317 21.73 3.06 -9.50
C VAL A 317 22.71 3.03 -10.67
N ASN A 318 22.29 3.54 -11.86
CA ASN A 318 23.13 3.55 -13.06
C ASN A 318 22.91 4.85 -13.87
N GLU A 319 23.79 5.83 -13.74
CA GLU A 319 23.70 7.12 -14.43
C GLU A 319 23.80 7.03 -15.96
N LYS A 320 24.39 5.96 -16.51
CA LYS A 320 24.51 5.79 -17.97
C LYS A 320 23.13 5.57 -18.63
N GLY A 321 22.23 4.91 -17.94
CA GLY A 321 20.86 4.68 -18.41
C GLY A 321 20.01 5.95 -18.37
N GLU A 322 20.15 6.76 -17.31
CA GLU A 322 19.40 8.00 -17.14
C GLU A 322 19.76 9.06 -18.19
N ARG A 323 21.04 9.22 -18.51
CA ARG A 323 21.49 10.14 -19.59
C ARG A 323 20.96 9.75 -20.97
N ARG A 324 20.65 8.48 -21.22
CA ARG A 324 20.00 8.04 -22.46
C ARG A 324 18.53 8.44 -22.48
N LYS A 325 17.84 8.35 -21.36
CA LYS A 325 16.43 8.73 -21.22
C LYS A 325 16.26 10.25 -21.39
N GLU A 326 17.07 11.05 -20.71
CA GLU A 326 17.09 12.51 -20.87
C GLU A 326 17.41 12.95 -22.31
N LYS A 327 18.39 12.30 -22.96
CA LYS A 327 18.69 12.58 -24.37
C LYS A 327 17.55 12.17 -25.30
N GLY A 328 16.85 11.07 -25.01
CA GLY A 328 15.66 10.64 -25.75
C GLY A 328 14.50 11.62 -25.58
N GLU A 329 14.22 12.09 -24.37
CA GLU A 329 13.19 13.10 -24.08
C GLU A 329 13.51 14.46 -24.69
N ILE A 330 14.78 14.89 -24.68
CA ILE A 330 15.24 16.11 -25.33
C ILE A 330 15.07 15.98 -26.85
N ALA A 331 15.42 14.83 -27.43
CA ALA A 331 15.25 14.60 -28.88
C ALA A 331 13.77 14.64 -29.28
N VAL A 332 12.87 14.02 -28.50
CA VAL A 332 11.41 14.06 -28.73
C VAL A 332 10.87 15.49 -28.59
N ARG A 333 11.29 16.25 -27.58
CA ARG A 333 10.89 17.66 -27.41
C ARG A 333 11.39 18.56 -28.54
N THR A 334 12.59 18.31 -29.06
CA THR A 334 13.15 19.05 -30.18
C THR A 334 12.38 18.78 -31.48
N VAL A 335 12.04 17.51 -31.74
CA VAL A 335 11.23 17.12 -32.91
C VAL A 335 9.81 17.68 -32.86
N ILE A 336 9.22 17.84 -31.69
CA ILE A 336 7.89 18.44 -31.50
C ILE A 336 7.95 19.96 -31.72
N LYS A 337 9.05 20.64 -31.30
CA LYS A 337 9.25 22.07 -31.55
C LYS A 337 9.47 22.44 -33.02
N GLU A 338 10.09 21.53 -33.78
CA GLU A 338 10.31 21.74 -35.21
C GLU A 338 9.04 21.56 -36.07
N LYS A 339 7.97 20.93 -35.50
CA LYS A 339 6.69 20.72 -36.20
C LYS A 339 5.60 21.76 -35.88
N GLY A 340 5.94 22.90 -35.30
CA GLY A 340 5.12 24.10 -35.24
C GLY A 340 3.81 24.01 -34.47
N GLU A 341 3.85 24.23 -33.15
CA GLU A 341 2.68 24.67 -32.39
C GLU A 341 2.82 26.12 -31.92
N PRO A 342 1.70 26.87 -31.80
CA PRO A 342 1.73 28.30 -31.47
C PRO A 342 2.11 28.52 -30.00
N THR A 343 2.98 29.47 -29.77
CA THR A 343 3.46 29.89 -28.44
C THR A 343 2.33 30.44 -27.57
N PRO A 344 2.16 29.97 -26.33
CA PRO A 344 1.33 30.66 -25.34
C PRO A 344 2.13 31.82 -24.71
N ASN A 345 1.45 32.95 -24.55
CA ASN A 345 1.94 34.19 -23.96
C ASN A 345 2.59 34.01 -22.58
N ARG A 346 3.71 34.73 -22.44
CA ARG A 346 4.50 34.93 -21.23
C ARG A 346 3.65 35.55 -20.11
N VAL A 347 3.45 34.83 -19.03
CA VAL A 347 3.03 35.42 -17.74
C VAL A 347 4.27 35.48 -16.85
N GLN A 348 4.60 36.72 -16.45
CA GLN A 348 5.69 37.03 -15.54
C GLN A 348 5.46 36.39 -14.16
N SER A 349 6.43 35.59 -13.70
CA SER A 349 6.51 35.14 -12.31
C SER A 349 7.25 36.23 -11.50
N SER A 350 6.52 36.93 -10.64
CA SER A 350 7.11 37.76 -9.58
C SER A 350 7.44 36.86 -8.38
N LEU A 351 8.71 36.87 -8.01
CA LEU A 351 9.22 36.30 -6.74
C LEU A 351 8.59 37.07 -5.57
N LEU A 352 7.96 36.35 -4.67
CA LEU A 352 7.60 36.84 -3.34
C LEU A 352 8.49 36.18 -2.30
N GLU A 353 9.33 37.02 -1.68
CA GLU A 353 10.17 36.70 -0.52
C GLU A 353 9.32 36.46 0.70
N LEU A 354 9.70 35.45 1.52
CA LEU A 354 9.12 35.18 2.82
C LEU A 354 9.64 36.19 3.86
N PRO A 355 8.77 36.78 4.72
CA PRO A 355 9.23 37.57 5.84
C PRO A 355 9.55 36.69 7.05
N ARG A 356 10.59 37.11 7.79
CA ARG A 356 11.03 36.55 9.07
C ARG A 356 10.01 36.82 10.17
N CYS A 357 9.83 35.84 11.06
CA CYS A 357 9.06 36.03 12.29
C CYS A 357 9.85 36.85 13.32
N GLU A 358 9.31 38.00 13.73
CA GLU A 358 9.61 38.63 15.03
C GLU A 358 8.31 38.72 15.83
N GLY A 359 8.41 38.46 17.15
CA GLY A 359 7.30 38.27 18.04
C GLY A 359 6.60 39.54 18.56
N GLY A 360 5.44 39.37 19.10
CA GLY A 360 4.77 40.38 19.95
C GLY A 360 3.27 40.25 20.10
N LYS A 361 2.86 39.70 21.19
CA LYS A 361 1.73 40.01 22.12
C LYS A 361 0.37 40.51 21.60
N ASP A 362 -0.63 39.78 22.09
CA ASP A 362 -1.95 40.19 22.61
C ASP A 362 -2.94 40.97 21.73
N ARG A 363 -4.10 40.36 21.48
CA ARG A 363 -5.42 40.81 21.95
C ARG A 363 -6.57 39.93 21.44
N GLU A 364 -7.44 39.58 22.39
CA GLU A 364 -8.78 39.01 22.17
C GLU A 364 -9.65 39.90 21.31
N ALA A 365 -10.44 39.29 20.42
CA ALA A 365 -11.80 39.76 20.11
C ALA A 365 -12.55 38.62 19.37
N GLY A 366 -13.68 38.26 19.93
CA GLY A 366 -14.55 37.24 19.41
C GLY A 366 -15.31 37.68 18.17
N LEU A 367 -15.70 36.67 17.39
CA LEU A 367 -16.85 36.74 16.50
C LEU A 367 -17.41 35.31 16.28
N LYS A 368 -18.69 35.23 16.51
CA LYS A 368 -19.57 34.09 16.17
C LYS A 368 -19.70 34.03 14.65
N GLU A 369 -19.72 32.81 14.06
CA GLU A 369 -20.75 32.48 13.12
C GLU A 369 -20.70 31.03 12.61
N LYS A 370 -21.84 30.46 12.61
CA LYS A 370 -22.63 29.61 11.70
C LYS A 370 -21.89 28.48 10.99
N GLY A 371 -22.36 27.31 11.39
CA GLY A 371 -22.07 26.05 10.75
C GLY A 371 -22.71 25.89 9.38
N GLU A 372 -21.97 25.31 8.49
CA GLU A 372 -22.51 24.53 7.39
C GLU A 372 -21.96 23.10 7.47
N LYS A 373 -22.89 22.17 7.39
CA LYS A 373 -22.62 20.73 7.44
C LYS A 373 -22.20 20.26 6.04
N GLU A 374 -20.94 20.03 5.81
CA GLU A 374 -20.52 19.20 4.69
C GLU A 374 -20.28 17.76 5.16
N LYS A 375 -20.90 16.84 4.42
CA LYS A 375 -20.82 15.38 4.63
C LYS A 375 -19.50 14.86 4.08
N GLY A 376 -18.59 14.43 4.94
CA GLY A 376 -17.34 13.77 4.54
C GLY A 376 -17.57 12.40 3.91
N GLU A 377 -17.12 12.23 2.68
CA GLU A 377 -17.15 10.98 1.92
C GLU A 377 -15.85 10.19 2.05
N ILE A 378 -15.99 8.86 2.08
CA ILE A 378 -14.88 7.91 2.20
C ILE A 378 -14.34 7.60 0.80
N ALA A 379 -13.09 7.95 0.53
CA ALA A 379 -12.44 7.65 -0.75
C ALA A 379 -11.62 6.34 -0.69
N VAL A 380 -11.91 5.43 -1.61
CA VAL A 380 -11.12 4.21 -1.88
C VAL A 380 -10.35 4.43 -3.18
N ARG A 381 -9.07 4.08 -3.20
CA ARG A 381 -8.11 4.36 -4.27
C ARG A 381 -8.32 3.50 -5.51
N THR A 382 -8.28 4.14 -6.69
CA THR A 382 -8.40 3.50 -8.00
C THR A 382 -7.18 3.74 -8.87
N VAL A 383 -6.78 2.72 -9.60
CA VAL A 383 -5.82 2.82 -10.70
C VAL A 383 -6.60 2.98 -12.00
N ARG A 384 -6.46 4.10 -12.69
CA ARG A 384 -7.00 4.33 -14.04
C ARG A 384 -6.24 3.48 -15.06
N LYS A 385 -6.93 2.63 -15.78
CA LYS A 385 -6.45 2.02 -17.04
C LYS A 385 -6.75 2.98 -18.19
N GLU A 386 -5.72 3.46 -18.85
CA GLU A 386 -5.89 4.11 -20.16
C GLU A 386 -6.30 3.07 -21.20
N LYS A 387 -7.48 3.23 -21.76
CA LYS A 387 -7.93 2.47 -22.95
C LYS A 387 -7.33 3.14 -24.19
N GLY A 388 -6.41 2.44 -24.85
CA GLY A 388 -6.06 2.75 -26.23
C GLY A 388 -7.18 2.34 -27.17
N GLU A 389 -7.87 3.31 -27.74
CA GLU A 389 -8.80 3.10 -28.83
C GLU A 389 -8.05 2.71 -30.11
N ARG A 390 -8.23 1.47 -30.58
CA ARG A 390 -7.98 1.13 -31.97
C ARG A 390 -9.30 1.19 -32.73
N ARG A 391 -9.52 2.27 -33.47
CA ARG A 391 -10.47 2.32 -34.56
C ARG A 391 -9.98 1.38 -35.68
N ASN A 392 -10.76 0.39 -36.01
CA ASN A 392 -10.71 -0.26 -37.33
C ASN A 392 -11.98 0.04 -38.08
N SER A 393 -11.85 0.98 -39.01
CA SER A 393 -12.77 1.15 -40.14
C SER A 393 -12.50 0.06 -41.18
N ARG A 394 -13.48 -0.69 -41.54
CA ARG A 394 -13.68 -1.11 -42.96
C ARG A 394 -15.12 -1.54 -43.17
N ALA A 395 -15.67 -0.79 -44.05
CA ALA A 395 -16.94 -1.04 -44.70
C ALA A 395 -16.81 -2.10 -45.79
N ASP A 396 -17.94 -2.62 -46.15
CA ASP A 396 -18.39 -3.03 -47.46
C ASP A 396 -18.28 -4.48 -47.94
N ARG A 397 -19.47 -4.99 -48.17
CA ARG A 397 -20.10 -5.53 -49.37
C ARG A 397 -20.24 -7.04 -49.51
N ASN A 398 -21.53 -7.33 -49.71
CA ASN A 398 -22.12 -8.35 -50.63
C ASN A 398 -22.04 -9.82 -50.21
N LYS A 399 -23.08 -10.39 -49.74
CA LYS A 399 -24.20 -11.00 -50.47
C LYS A 399 -25.25 -11.46 -49.48
#